data_3494bc88ec341e5a6e2cc32d899d6ef2
#
_entry.id   3494bc88ec341e5a6e2cc32d899d6ef2
#
_cell.length_a   1.000
_cell.length_b   1.000
_cell.length_c   1.000
_cell.angle_alpha   90.00
_cell.angle_beta   90.00
_cell.angle_gamma   90.00
#
_symmetry.space_group_name_H-M   'P 1'
#
loop_
_entity.id
_entity.type
_entity.pdbx_description
1 polymer ?
#
loop_
_entity_poly.entity_id
_entity_poly.type
_entity_poly.pdbx_seq_one_letter_code
_entity_poly.pdbx_strand_id
1 'polypeptide(L)'
;MLLDWLIPTVMRLESFFANFNGNPHQRAAIQQLQEDMPPELLESDAEWFQIWKAGGKIVPFGVPYMHQLDLEGGEYKCFTAAMAMIAKHYGVVETQKQYDDIRSRYGDTIEVMTHVRALQSLELRPEFVQNGTVDLIESEIDAGRPVGVGWLHRGDVSRGEPPMGIGHWSVIIGYTENFFIVHDPMGEHDLVRGLLKNGDGGNAVHYSKEEFLFRWEVEGPGNGWAMLVDPFPPMMTFDK
;
A
#
# COMPACT_ATOMS: atom_id res chain seq x y z
N MET A 1 3.42 17.04 -28.80
CA MET A 1 4.47 17.78 -28.04
C MET A 1 4.49 17.41 -26.55
N LEU A 2 3.38 17.49 -25.78
CA LEU A 2 3.39 17.06 -24.34
C LEU A 2 3.61 15.55 -24.17
N LEU A 3 2.98 14.72 -24.98
CA LEU A 3 3.11 13.26 -24.94
C LEU A 3 4.50 12.74 -25.33
N ASP A 4 5.18 13.41 -26.26
CA ASP A 4 6.51 13.01 -26.72
C ASP A 4 7.62 13.24 -25.66
N TRP A 5 7.36 14.12 -24.70
CA TRP A 5 8.25 14.39 -23.57
C TRP A 5 7.86 13.58 -22.32
N LEU A 6 6.55 13.38 -22.08
CA LEU A 6 6.02 12.66 -20.91
C LEU A 6 6.48 11.20 -20.87
N ILE A 7 6.40 10.49 -21.98
CA ILE A 7 6.73 9.05 -22.04
C ILE A 7 8.21 8.77 -21.71
N PRO A 8 9.21 9.47 -22.32
CA PRO A 8 10.61 9.24 -21.96
C PRO A 8 10.96 9.71 -20.55
N THR A 9 10.28 10.72 -20.03
CA THR A 9 10.55 11.27 -18.69
C THR A 9 9.94 10.38 -17.61
N VAL A 10 8.73 9.91 -17.80
CA VAL A 10 8.10 8.90 -16.93
C VAL A 10 8.94 7.62 -16.91
N MET A 11 9.36 7.10 -18.06
CA MET A 11 10.24 5.92 -18.14
C MET A 11 11.62 6.14 -17.49
N ARG A 12 12.18 7.35 -17.53
CA ARG A 12 13.42 7.69 -16.82
C ARG A 12 13.22 7.78 -15.32
N LEU A 13 12.11 8.37 -14.87
CA LEU A 13 11.72 8.41 -13.46
C LEU A 13 11.48 6.98 -12.93
N GLU A 14 10.80 6.15 -13.69
CA GLU A 14 10.55 4.75 -13.38
C GLU A 14 11.85 3.96 -13.20
N SER A 15 12.77 4.04 -14.17
CA SER A 15 14.08 3.38 -14.09
C SER A 15 14.95 3.94 -12.95
N PHE A 16 14.79 5.23 -12.65
CA PHE A 16 15.54 5.91 -11.60
C PHE A 16 15.05 5.49 -10.20
N PHE A 17 13.72 5.46 -9.97
CA PHE A 17 13.15 5.07 -8.69
C PHE A 17 13.35 3.58 -8.38
N ALA A 18 13.32 2.71 -9.39
CA ALA A 18 13.62 1.28 -9.22
C ALA A 18 15.03 0.99 -8.66
N ASN A 19 15.96 1.95 -8.79
CA ASN A 19 17.35 1.82 -8.33
C ASN A 19 17.75 2.89 -7.29
N PHE A 20 16.77 3.57 -6.68
CA PHE A 20 17.04 4.67 -5.76
C PHE A 20 17.50 4.15 -4.39
N ASN A 21 18.75 4.44 -4.03
CA ASN A 21 19.32 4.15 -2.70
C ASN A 21 19.75 5.42 -1.94
N GLY A 22 19.33 6.59 -2.40
CA GLY A 22 19.57 7.86 -1.75
C GLY A 22 21.03 8.33 -1.75
N ASN A 23 21.90 7.78 -2.61
CA ASN A 23 23.29 8.24 -2.71
C ASN A 23 23.39 9.67 -3.27
N PRO A 24 24.54 10.39 -3.08
CA PRO A 24 24.70 11.78 -3.53
C PRO A 24 24.47 11.99 -5.03
N HIS A 25 24.85 11.02 -5.89
CA HIS A 25 24.64 11.11 -7.34
C HIS A 25 23.17 11.02 -7.71
N GLN A 26 22.41 10.20 -6.99
CA GLN A 26 20.97 10.07 -7.20
C GLN A 26 20.23 11.31 -6.73
N ARG A 27 20.65 11.94 -5.62
CA ARG A 27 20.08 13.23 -5.17
C ARG A 27 20.35 14.34 -6.18
N ALA A 28 21.57 14.43 -6.74
CA ALA A 28 21.90 15.39 -7.78
C ALA A 28 21.07 15.15 -9.05
N ALA A 29 20.83 13.88 -9.42
CA ALA A 29 19.97 13.56 -10.55
C ALA A 29 18.49 13.93 -10.33
N ILE A 30 17.99 13.81 -9.10
CA ILE A 30 16.63 14.30 -8.73
C ILE A 30 16.58 15.82 -8.87
N GLN A 31 17.58 16.51 -8.35
CA GLN A 31 17.64 17.98 -8.45
C GLN A 31 17.67 18.42 -9.90
N GLN A 32 18.45 17.75 -10.75
CA GLN A 32 18.48 18.05 -12.19
C GLN A 32 17.14 17.75 -12.87
N LEU A 33 16.48 16.65 -12.53
CA LEU A 33 15.14 16.32 -13.04
C LEU A 33 14.10 17.38 -12.63
N GLN A 34 14.24 17.98 -11.44
CA GLN A 34 13.37 19.08 -10.99
C GLN A 34 13.62 20.36 -11.79
N GLU A 35 14.89 20.68 -12.08
CA GLU A 35 15.27 21.86 -12.87
C GLU A 35 14.81 21.71 -14.33
N ASP A 36 14.81 20.49 -14.87
CA ASP A 36 14.40 20.17 -16.23
C ASP A 36 12.88 19.94 -16.37
N MET A 37 12.12 19.88 -15.27
CA MET A 37 10.70 19.58 -15.28
C MET A 37 9.89 20.81 -15.74
N PRO A 38 8.95 20.66 -16.71
CA PRO A 38 8.08 21.77 -17.11
C PRO A 38 7.30 22.33 -15.91
N PRO A 39 7.13 23.67 -15.84
CA PRO A 39 6.39 24.31 -14.75
C PRO A 39 5.00 23.72 -14.52
N GLU A 40 4.32 23.30 -15.59
CA GLU A 40 2.98 22.70 -15.54
C GLU A 40 2.96 21.34 -14.78
N LEU A 41 4.09 20.63 -14.75
CA LEU A 41 4.25 19.40 -13.99
C LEU A 41 4.74 19.67 -12.56
N LEU A 42 5.45 20.79 -12.33
CA LEU A 42 5.84 21.25 -10.99
C LEU A 42 4.63 21.78 -10.20
N GLU A 43 3.63 22.30 -10.91
CA GLU A 43 2.34 22.75 -10.34
C GLU A 43 1.31 21.62 -10.31
N SER A 44 1.67 20.41 -10.79
CA SER A 44 0.71 19.31 -10.79
C SER A 44 0.36 18.95 -9.33
N ASP A 45 -0.95 18.95 -9.04
CA ASP A 45 -1.53 18.42 -7.79
C ASP A 45 -1.41 16.89 -7.69
N ALA A 46 -0.51 16.28 -8.45
CA ALA A 46 -0.27 14.86 -8.36
C ALA A 46 0.15 14.53 -6.93
N GLU A 47 -0.67 13.77 -6.23
CA GLU A 47 -0.54 13.46 -4.81
C GLU A 47 0.84 12.90 -4.46
N TRP A 48 1.40 12.03 -5.30
CA TRP A 48 2.75 11.49 -5.15
C TRP A 48 3.84 12.58 -5.12
N PHE A 49 3.66 13.68 -5.87
CA PHE A 49 4.62 14.76 -5.93
C PHE A 49 4.58 15.62 -4.66
N GLN A 50 3.39 15.84 -4.09
CA GLN A 50 3.24 16.53 -2.80
C GLN A 50 3.83 15.71 -1.65
N ILE A 51 3.61 14.40 -1.66
CA ILE A 51 4.20 13.45 -0.70
C ILE A 51 5.72 13.53 -0.76
N TRP A 52 6.28 13.46 -1.96
CA TRP A 52 7.73 13.53 -2.17
C TRP A 52 8.32 14.89 -1.74
N LYS A 53 7.68 16.02 -2.06
CA LYS A 53 8.08 17.36 -1.56
C LYS A 53 8.11 17.44 -0.05
N ALA A 54 7.23 16.74 0.64
CA ALA A 54 7.18 16.63 2.10
C ALA A 54 8.22 15.64 2.67
N GLY A 55 9.16 15.16 1.85
CA GLY A 55 10.16 14.16 2.27
C GLY A 55 9.59 12.75 2.44
N GLY A 56 8.37 12.50 1.98
CA GLY A 56 7.71 11.21 2.04
C GLY A 56 8.18 10.24 0.95
N LYS A 57 7.77 9.00 1.10
CA LYS A 57 8.02 7.89 0.18
C LYS A 57 6.70 7.27 -0.23
N ILE A 58 6.63 6.82 -1.48
CA ILE A 58 5.48 6.09 -2.01
C ILE A 58 5.98 4.96 -2.91
N VAL A 59 5.23 3.87 -2.95
CA VAL A 59 5.53 2.72 -3.81
C VAL A 59 5.53 3.15 -5.27
N PRO A 60 6.62 2.89 -6.03
CA PRO A 60 6.70 3.22 -7.44
C PRO A 60 5.58 2.56 -8.27
N PHE A 61 5.20 3.20 -9.39
CA PHE A 61 4.16 2.76 -10.34
C PHE A 61 2.74 2.73 -9.76
N GLY A 62 2.58 3.17 -8.50
CA GLY A 62 1.30 3.18 -7.82
C GLY A 62 0.77 1.79 -7.48
N VAL A 63 -0.11 1.74 -6.52
CA VAL A 63 -0.92 0.56 -6.18
C VAL A 63 -2.35 0.87 -6.61
N PRO A 64 -2.99 0.07 -7.46
CA PRO A 64 -4.35 0.36 -7.90
C PRO A 64 -5.33 0.21 -6.73
N TYR A 65 -6.12 1.25 -6.47
CA TYR A 65 -7.16 1.21 -5.46
C TYR A 65 -8.32 0.30 -5.88
N MET A 66 -8.86 -0.46 -4.92
CA MET A 66 -10.04 -1.31 -5.09
C MET A 66 -10.94 -1.18 -3.87
N HIS A 67 -12.22 -0.86 -4.12
CA HIS A 67 -13.22 -0.78 -3.06
C HIS A 67 -13.77 -2.18 -2.75
N GLN A 68 -13.86 -2.56 -1.47
CA GLN A 68 -14.30 -3.92 -1.11
C GLN A 68 -15.74 -4.24 -1.55
N LEU A 69 -16.62 -3.23 -1.62
CA LEU A 69 -18.01 -3.40 -2.03
C LEU A 69 -18.19 -3.61 -3.55
N ASP A 70 -17.14 -3.50 -4.35
CA ASP A 70 -17.18 -3.86 -5.78
C ASP A 70 -17.34 -5.38 -5.99
N LEU A 71 -17.18 -6.15 -4.93
CA LEU A 71 -17.45 -7.59 -4.92
C LEU A 71 -18.79 -7.93 -4.26
N GLU A 72 -19.45 -8.97 -4.74
CA GLU A 72 -20.59 -9.56 -4.05
C GLU A 72 -20.17 -10.03 -2.64
N GLY A 73 -20.94 -9.68 -1.61
CA GLY A 73 -20.59 -9.93 -0.20
C GLY A 73 -19.37 -9.13 0.30
N GLY A 74 -19.10 -7.99 -0.34
CA GLY A 74 -17.94 -7.14 -0.07
C GLY A 74 -17.84 -6.60 1.34
N GLU A 75 -18.92 -6.59 2.13
CA GLU A 75 -18.95 -6.12 3.53
C GLU A 75 -17.87 -6.79 4.42
N TYR A 76 -17.43 -8.01 4.08
CA TYR A 76 -16.43 -8.78 4.80
C TYR A 76 -15.15 -9.02 3.99
N LYS A 77 -14.98 -8.36 2.83
CA LYS A 77 -13.90 -8.64 1.87
C LYS A 77 -12.76 -7.61 1.90
N CYS A 78 -12.57 -6.89 3.00
CA CYS A 78 -11.46 -5.94 3.13
C CYS A 78 -10.10 -6.62 2.90
N PHE A 79 -9.86 -7.81 3.45
CA PHE A 79 -8.63 -8.55 3.25
C PHE A 79 -8.47 -9.00 1.78
N THR A 80 -9.54 -9.50 1.16
CA THR A 80 -9.54 -9.83 -0.27
C THR A 80 -9.20 -8.63 -1.13
N ALA A 81 -9.82 -7.47 -0.87
CA ALA A 81 -9.55 -6.24 -1.60
C ALA A 81 -8.09 -5.77 -1.42
N ALA A 82 -7.59 -5.77 -0.19
CA ALA A 82 -6.21 -5.41 0.12
C ALA A 82 -5.20 -6.30 -0.63
N MET A 83 -5.37 -7.61 -0.59
CA MET A 83 -4.46 -8.54 -1.29
C MET A 83 -4.63 -8.49 -2.80
N ALA A 84 -5.82 -8.20 -3.32
CA ALA A 84 -6.04 -7.98 -4.75
C ALA A 84 -5.31 -6.73 -5.26
N MET A 85 -5.29 -5.63 -4.49
CA MET A 85 -4.52 -4.43 -4.80
C MET A 85 -3.03 -4.75 -4.93
N ILE A 86 -2.47 -5.50 -3.97
CA ILE A 86 -1.06 -5.94 -4.00
C ILE A 86 -0.78 -6.88 -5.19
N ALA A 87 -1.64 -7.88 -5.42
CA ALA A 87 -1.48 -8.81 -6.53
C ALA A 87 -1.56 -8.10 -7.90
N LYS A 88 -2.43 -7.10 -8.03
CA LYS A 88 -2.51 -6.29 -9.25
C LYS A 88 -1.31 -5.36 -9.41
N HIS A 89 -0.77 -4.80 -8.33
CA HIS A 89 0.47 -4.02 -8.37
C HIS A 89 1.62 -4.83 -8.98
N TYR A 90 1.71 -6.12 -8.67
CA TYR A 90 2.69 -7.04 -9.26
C TYR A 90 2.27 -7.61 -10.63
N GLY A 91 1.13 -7.20 -11.19
CA GLY A 91 0.67 -7.61 -12.51
C GLY A 91 0.23 -9.07 -12.63
N VAL A 92 -0.03 -9.76 -11.52
CA VAL A 92 -0.43 -11.19 -11.51
C VAL A 92 -1.94 -11.40 -11.53
N VAL A 93 -2.72 -10.34 -11.34
CA VAL A 93 -4.17 -10.31 -11.56
C VAL A 93 -4.58 -8.99 -12.19
N GLU A 94 -5.69 -9.01 -12.93
CA GLU A 94 -6.23 -7.81 -13.58
C GLU A 94 -7.36 -7.16 -12.75
N THR A 95 -8.11 -7.95 -12.00
CA THR A 95 -9.28 -7.48 -11.26
C THR A 95 -9.36 -8.08 -9.86
N GLN A 96 -10.06 -7.38 -8.97
CA GLN A 96 -10.37 -7.87 -7.62
C GLN A 96 -11.14 -9.20 -7.67
N LYS A 97 -12.08 -9.34 -8.62
CA LYS A 97 -12.85 -10.57 -8.80
C LYS A 97 -11.96 -11.75 -9.18
N GLN A 98 -11.00 -11.54 -10.08
CA GLN A 98 -10.03 -12.59 -10.44
C GLN A 98 -9.25 -13.08 -9.22
N TYR A 99 -8.79 -12.17 -8.37
CA TYR A 99 -8.13 -12.55 -7.12
C TYR A 99 -9.08 -13.31 -6.18
N ASP A 100 -10.32 -12.84 -6.01
CA ASP A 100 -11.32 -13.49 -5.16
C ASP A 100 -11.67 -14.91 -5.63
N ASP A 101 -11.78 -15.11 -6.95
CA ASP A 101 -12.02 -16.43 -7.55
C ASP A 101 -10.84 -17.41 -7.29
N ILE A 102 -9.61 -16.91 -7.25
CA ILE A 102 -8.43 -17.70 -6.90
C ILE A 102 -8.43 -17.99 -5.40
N ARG A 103 -8.56 -16.96 -4.58
CA ARG A 103 -8.54 -17.02 -3.13
C ARG A 103 -9.61 -17.99 -2.60
N SER A 104 -10.83 -17.94 -3.14
CA SER A 104 -11.97 -18.79 -2.68
C SER A 104 -11.72 -20.29 -2.79
N ARG A 105 -10.76 -20.71 -3.59
CA ARG A 105 -10.36 -22.14 -3.70
C ARG A 105 -9.58 -22.63 -2.48
N TYR A 106 -9.08 -21.73 -1.65
CA TYR A 106 -8.22 -22.03 -0.51
C TYR A 106 -8.91 -21.86 0.84
N GLY A 107 -10.06 -21.17 0.91
CA GLY A 107 -10.82 -21.02 2.16
C GLY A 107 -11.57 -19.68 2.26
N ASP A 108 -11.87 -19.30 3.50
CA ASP A 108 -12.60 -18.06 3.79
C ASP A 108 -11.75 -16.80 3.62
N THR A 109 -12.41 -15.68 3.33
CA THR A 109 -11.77 -14.36 3.15
C THR A 109 -11.12 -13.79 4.41
N ILE A 110 -11.55 -14.24 5.59
CA ILE A 110 -11.00 -13.78 6.88
C ILE A 110 -9.76 -14.57 7.34
N GLU A 111 -9.46 -15.68 6.69
CA GLU A 111 -8.36 -16.56 7.08
C GLU A 111 -7.05 -16.13 6.42
N VAL A 112 -6.03 -15.81 7.23
CA VAL A 112 -4.71 -15.42 6.77
C VAL A 112 -4.10 -16.44 5.81
N MET A 113 -4.14 -17.73 6.17
CA MET A 113 -3.52 -18.78 5.36
C MET A 113 -4.20 -18.99 4.02
N THR A 114 -5.46 -18.60 3.88
CA THR A 114 -6.17 -18.57 2.59
C THR A 114 -5.52 -17.60 1.64
N HIS A 115 -5.22 -16.38 2.10
CA HIS A 115 -4.52 -15.36 1.31
C HIS A 115 -3.06 -15.73 1.02
N VAL A 116 -2.36 -16.29 2.00
CA VAL A 116 -1.00 -16.81 1.79
C VAL A 116 -0.96 -17.82 0.64
N ARG A 117 -1.86 -18.83 0.65
CA ARG A 117 -1.92 -19.85 -0.40
C ARG A 117 -2.34 -19.27 -1.75
N ALA A 118 -3.28 -18.32 -1.76
CA ALA A 118 -3.71 -17.65 -2.99
C ALA A 118 -2.55 -16.89 -3.64
N LEU A 119 -1.82 -16.06 -2.86
CA LEU A 119 -0.66 -15.32 -3.35
C LEU A 119 0.48 -16.24 -3.81
N GLN A 120 0.74 -17.33 -3.07
CA GLN A 120 1.71 -18.35 -3.49
C GLN A 120 1.33 -19.02 -4.82
N SER A 121 0.04 -19.27 -5.05
CA SER A 121 -0.44 -19.83 -6.33
C SER A 121 -0.30 -18.87 -7.52
N LEU A 122 -0.09 -17.59 -7.22
CA LEU A 122 0.22 -16.52 -8.18
C LEU A 122 1.73 -16.25 -8.31
N GLU A 123 2.56 -17.19 -7.82
CA GLU A 123 4.02 -17.09 -7.85
C GLU A 123 4.57 -15.88 -7.07
N LEU A 124 3.84 -15.39 -6.06
CA LEU A 124 4.31 -14.40 -5.09
C LEU A 124 4.82 -15.08 -3.83
N ARG A 125 5.62 -14.37 -3.04
CA ARG A 125 6.14 -14.82 -1.75
C ARG A 125 5.52 -14.02 -0.61
N PRO A 126 4.33 -14.39 -0.13
CA PRO A 126 3.72 -13.74 1.02
C PRO A 126 4.37 -14.23 2.33
N GLU A 127 4.55 -13.31 3.25
CA GLU A 127 4.92 -13.58 4.64
C GLU A 127 3.95 -12.83 5.56
N PHE A 128 3.25 -13.57 6.42
CA PHE A 128 2.42 -12.97 7.46
C PHE A 128 3.24 -12.82 8.74
N VAL A 129 3.33 -11.58 9.24
CA VAL A 129 4.03 -11.24 10.47
C VAL A 129 3.06 -10.65 11.50
N GLN A 130 3.32 -10.94 12.80
CA GLN A 130 2.56 -10.40 13.93
C GLN A 130 3.41 -9.50 14.83
N ASN A 131 4.64 -9.25 14.41
CA ASN A 131 5.62 -8.38 15.06
C ASN A 131 6.03 -7.23 14.13
N GLY A 132 5.06 -6.72 13.36
CA GLY A 132 5.28 -5.57 12.47
C GLY A 132 5.61 -4.31 13.24
N THR A 133 6.56 -3.54 12.73
CA THR A 133 6.99 -2.24 13.26
C THR A 133 6.88 -1.17 12.19
N VAL A 134 6.93 0.10 12.60
CA VAL A 134 7.03 1.23 11.66
C VAL A 134 8.23 1.07 10.73
N ASP A 135 9.40 0.74 11.29
CA ASP A 135 10.64 0.57 10.53
C ASP A 135 10.51 -0.56 9.47
N LEU A 136 9.80 -1.65 9.82
CA LEU A 136 9.53 -2.72 8.87
C LEU A 136 8.67 -2.22 7.70
N ILE A 137 7.57 -1.53 7.98
CA ILE A 137 6.71 -0.95 6.94
C ILE A 137 7.51 0.02 6.06
N GLU A 138 8.25 0.95 6.66
CA GLU A 138 9.04 1.93 5.93
C GLU A 138 10.10 1.27 5.05
N SER A 139 10.76 0.22 5.55
CA SER A 139 11.75 -0.53 4.78
C SER A 139 11.14 -1.25 3.57
N GLU A 140 9.91 -1.78 3.69
CA GLU A 140 9.19 -2.39 2.58
C GLU A 140 8.81 -1.35 1.52
N ILE A 141 8.27 -0.20 1.94
CA ILE A 141 7.94 0.93 1.04
C ILE A 141 9.21 1.46 0.35
N ASP A 142 10.32 1.60 1.07
CA ASP A 142 11.62 2.01 0.49
C ASP A 142 12.15 1.01 -0.53
N ALA A 143 11.81 -0.26 -0.38
CA ALA A 143 12.10 -1.31 -1.35
C ALA A 143 11.08 -1.40 -2.50
N GLY A 144 10.08 -0.50 -2.52
CA GLY A 144 9.04 -0.46 -3.56
C GLY A 144 7.92 -1.49 -3.38
N ARG A 145 7.74 -2.04 -2.18
CA ARG A 145 6.75 -3.06 -1.88
C ARG A 145 5.62 -2.52 -1.02
N PRO A 146 4.35 -2.60 -1.47
CA PRO A 146 3.20 -2.24 -0.65
C PRO A 146 2.98 -3.27 0.46
N VAL A 147 2.50 -2.80 1.62
CA VAL A 147 2.31 -3.63 2.81
C VAL A 147 0.83 -3.77 3.14
N GLY A 148 0.32 -5.00 3.19
CA GLY A 148 -1.00 -5.26 3.76
C GLY A 148 -0.94 -5.18 5.29
N VAL A 149 -1.89 -4.47 5.92
CA VAL A 149 -1.93 -4.30 7.38
C VAL A 149 -3.30 -4.62 7.94
N GLY A 150 -3.32 -5.40 9.05
CA GLY A 150 -4.53 -5.75 9.78
C GLY A 150 -4.64 -4.93 11.06
N TRP A 151 -5.73 -4.19 11.26
CA TRP A 151 -5.91 -3.26 12.37
C TRP A 151 -7.35 -3.22 12.88
N LEU A 152 -7.60 -2.64 14.07
CA LEU A 152 -8.93 -2.54 14.68
C LEU A 152 -9.56 -1.18 14.39
N HIS A 153 -10.60 -1.17 13.55
CA HIS A 153 -11.19 0.07 13.01
C HIS A 153 -12.30 0.68 13.85
N ARG A 154 -12.79 -0.01 14.90
CA ARG A 154 -13.88 0.46 15.77
C ARG A 154 -13.38 0.89 17.15
N GLY A 155 -14.28 1.44 17.96
CA GLY A 155 -14.02 1.97 19.29
C GLY A 155 -13.67 3.44 19.29
N ASP A 156 -14.38 4.24 20.08
CA ASP A 156 -14.18 5.71 20.23
C ASP A 156 -13.16 5.97 21.35
N VAL A 157 -11.90 6.14 20.94
CA VAL A 157 -10.79 6.37 21.88
C VAL A 157 -10.91 7.72 22.61
N SER A 158 -11.62 8.71 22.02
CA SER A 158 -11.90 9.99 22.69
C SER A 158 -12.83 9.84 23.88
N ARG A 159 -13.55 8.73 23.95
CA ARG A 159 -14.45 8.37 25.07
C ARG A 159 -13.87 7.30 25.97
N GLY A 160 -12.60 6.92 25.75
CA GLY A 160 -11.94 5.87 26.52
C GLY A 160 -12.29 4.45 26.09
N GLU A 161 -12.95 4.27 24.95
CA GLU A 161 -13.17 2.93 24.38
C GLU A 161 -11.89 2.46 23.69
N PRO A 162 -11.41 1.24 23.95
CA PRO A 162 -10.24 0.71 23.26
C PRO A 162 -10.56 0.42 21.79
N PRO A 163 -9.53 0.35 20.91
CA PRO A 163 -9.71 -0.22 19.57
C PRO A 163 -10.34 -1.61 19.64
N MET A 164 -11.36 -1.85 18.81
CA MET A 164 -12.11 -3.11 18.83
C MET A 164 -12.63 -3.48 17.43
N GLY A 165 -13.23 -4.64 17.30
CA GLY A 165 -13.86 -5.16 16.09
C GLY A 165 -13.26 -6.49 15.66
N ILE A 166 -13.70 -6.95 14.49
CA ILE A 166 -13.25 -8.24 13.90
C ILE A 166 -11.94 -8.12 13.09
N GLY A 167 -11.30 -6.95 13.14
CA GLY A 167 -10.17 -6.61 12.29
C GLY A 167 -10.61 -6.00 10.96
N HIS A 168 -9.74 -5.18 10.42
CA HIS A 168 -9.87 -4.55 9.10
C HIS A 168 -8.52 -4.60 8.40
N TRP A 169 -8.52 -4.83 7.09
CA TRP A 169 -7.30 -4.91 6.29
C TRP A 169 -7.25 -3.77 5.28
N SER A 170 -6.11 -3.11 5.23
CA SER A 170 -5.80 -2.02 4.30
C SER A 170 -4.41 -2.22 3.70
N VAL A 171 -4.01 -1.38 2.74
CA VAL A 171 -2.68 -1.43 2.13
C VAL A 171 -1.96 -0.13 2.37
N ILE A 172 -0.82 -0.16 3.05
CA ILE A 172 0.09 0.99 3.13
C ILE A 172 0.87 1.04 1.82
N ILE A 173 0.78 2.18 1.14
CA ILE A 173 1.40 2.44 -0.16
C ILE A 173 2.48 3.50 -0.10
N GLY A 174 2.63 4.16 1.05
CA GLY A 174 3.61 5.22 1.26
C GLY A 174 3.62 5.73 2.67
N TYR A 175 4.55 6.61 2.96
CA TYR A 175 4.64 7.28 4.25
C TYR A 175 5.30 8.66 4.15
N THR A 176 5.06 9.47 5.17
CA THR A 176 5.81 10.68 5.50
C THR A 176 6.37 10.54 6.93
N GLU A 177 7.01 11.56 7.47
CA GLU A 177 7.41 11.57 8.87
C GLU A 177 6.26 11.23 9.83
N ASN A 178 5.06 11.84 9.60
CA ASN A 178 3.95 11.80 10.54
C ASN A 178 2.74 10.97 10.06
N PHE A 179 2.71 10.52 8.81
CA PHE A 179 1.55 9.86 8.21
C PHE A 179 1.94 8.59 7.48
N PHE A 180 1.07 7.60 7.51
CA PHE A 180 0.99 6.56 6.50
C PHE A 180 0.02 6.97 5.40
N ILE A 181 0.32 6.60 4.16
CA ILE A 181 -0.55 6.76 3.02
C ILE A 181 -1.14 5.40 2.73
N VAL A 182 -2.47 5.33 2.83
CA VAL A 182 -3.19 4.05 2.94
C VAL A 182 -4.27 3.94 1.87
N HIS A 183 -4.30 2.83 1.17
CA HIS A 183 -5.50 2.39 0.47
C HIS A 183 -6.39 1.63 1.43
N ASP A 184 -7.48 2.25 1.85
CA ASP A 184 -8.48 1.64 2.71
C ASP A 184 -9.66 1.15 1.88
N PRO A 185 -9.85 -0.17 1.72
CA PRO A 185 -10.87 -0.72 0.83
C PRO A 185 -12.31 -0.47 1.29
N MET A 186 -12.52 0.00 2.51
CA MET A 186 -13.85 0.33 3.04
C MET A 186 -14.16 1.83 2.91
N GLY A 187 -13.15 2.67 2.68
CA GLY A 187 -13.23 4.11 2.69
C GLY A 187 -12.42 4.75 3.82
N GLU A 188 -12.41 6.07 3.90
CA GLU A 188 -11.69 6.82 4.93
C GLU A 188 -12.33 6.62 6.31
N HIS A 189 -11.52 6.26 7.32
CA HIS A 189 -11.96 6.16 8.72
C HIS A 189 -11.49 7.35 9.55
N ASP A 190 -12.32 7.75 10.52
CA ASP A 190 -11.92 8.59 11.66
C ASP A 190 -11.24 7.68 12.68
N LEU A 191 -9.92 7.76 12.76
CA LEU A 191 -9.13 6.88 13.64
C LEU A 191 -9.32 7.22 15.13
N VAL A 192 -9.82 8.41 15.47
CA VAL A 192 -10.12 8.77 16.86
C VAL A 192 -11.46 8.17 17.29
N ARG A 193 -12.49 8.29 16.45
CA ARG A 193 -13.84 7.84 16.77
C ARG A 193 -14.13 6.39 16.39
N GLY A 194 -13.30 5.78 15.55
CA GLY A 194 -13.51 4.43 15.05
C GLY A 194 -14.75 4.29 14.18
N LEU A 195 -14.99 5.28 13.34
CA LEU A 195 -16.15 5.37 12.45
C LEU A 195 -15.71 5.55 11.00
N LEU A 196 -16.52 5.04 10.08
CA LEU A 196 -16.35 5.36 8.66
C LEU A 196 -16.69 6.85 8.45
N LYS A 197 -15.73 7.63 7.97
CA LYS A 197 -15.84 9.06 7.72
C LYS A 197 -16.33 9.35 6.29
N ASN A 198 -15.78 8.64 5.32
CA ASN A 198 -16.13 8.78 3.92
C ASN A 198 -15.97 7.42 3.21
N GLY A 199 -17.09 6.78 2.87
CA GLY A 199 -17.10 5.47 2.22
C GLY A 199 -16.40 5.45 0.84
N ASP A 200 -16.48 6.55 0.09
CA ASP A 200 -15.86 6.66 -1.24
C ASP A 200 -14.41 7.18 -1.19
N GLY A 201 -13.93 7.58 -0.01
CA GLY A 201 -12.66 8.29 0.17
C GLY A 201 -11.48 7.42 0.57
N GLY A 202 -11.46 6.13 0.24
CA GLY A 202 -10.42 5.19 0.70
C GLY A 202 -9.12 5.17 -0.11
N ASN A 203 -9.05 5.93 -1.21
CA ASN A 203 -7.86 5.98 -2.06
C ASN A 203 -6.84 6.96 -1.47
N ALA A 204 -5.63 6.48 -1.19
CA ALA A 204 -4.48 7.26 -0.70
C ALA A 204 -4.78 8.13 0.53
N VAL A 205 -5.51 7.59 1.50
CA VAL A 205 -5.86 8.29 2.74
C VAL A 205 -4.60 8.51 3.58
N HIS A 206 -4.46 9.72 4.12
CA HIS A 206 -3.38 10.05 5.05
C HIS A 206 -3.82 9.76 6.48
N TYR A 207 -3.39 8.65 7.03
CA TYR A 207 -3.61 8.31 8.44
C TYR A 207 -2.42 8.74 9.28
N SER A 208 -2.68 9.54 10.34
CA SER A 208 -1.65 9.88 11.33
C SER A 208 -1.02 8.59 11.89
N LYS A 209 0.33 8.52 11.90
CA LYS A 209 1.02 7.36 12.47
C LYS A 209 0.64 7.15 13.93
N GLU A 210 0.56 8.22 14.72
CA GLU A 210 0.19 8.16 16.14
C GLU A 210 -1.19 7.49 16.35
N GLU A 211 -2.22 7.93 15.61
CA GLU A 211 -3.56 7.37 15.72
C GLU A 211 -3.66 5.95 15.12
N PHE A 212 -2.94 5.71 14.02
CA PHE A 212 -2.95 4.42 13.34
C PHE A 212 -2.25 3.34 14.20
N LEU A 213 -1.09 3.63 14.76
CA LEU A 213 -0.34 2.71 15.61
C LEU A 213 -1.16 2.26 16.82
N PHE A 214 -1.92 3.18 17.42
CA PHE A 214 -2.81 2.83 18.53
C PHE A 214 -3.84 1.75 18.15
N ARG A 215 -4.24 1.67 16.87
CA ARG A 215 -5.19 0.71 16.33
C ARG A 215 -4.55 -0.51 15.70
N TRP A 216 -3.28 -0.44 15.35
CA TRP A 216 -2.54 -1.49 14.69
C TRP A 216 -1.72 -2.34 15.67
N GLU A 217 -1.09 -1.70 16.66
CA GLU A 217 -0.25 -2.35 17.68
C GLU A 217 -1.06 -2.65 18.96
N VAL A 218 -2.26 -3.19 18.81
CA VAL A 218 -3.19 -3.42 19.95
C VAL A 218 -2.68 -4.44 20.97
N GLU A 219 -1.77 -5.31 20.57
CA GLU A 219 -1.11 -6.29 21.45
C GLU A 219 0.17 -5.73 22.09
N GLY A 220 0.48 -4.47 21.84
CA GLY A 220 1.64 -3.74 22.34
C GLY A 220 2.58 -3.26 21.23
N PRO A 221 3.51 -2.33 21.56
CA PRO A 221 4.43 -1.77 20.57
C PRO A 221 5.23 -2.85 19.82
N GLY A 222 5.30 -2.73 18.50
CA GLY A 222 6.01 -3.67 17.64
C GLY A 222 5.29 -5.00 17.41
N ASN A 223 3.98 -5.09 17.68
CA ASN A 223 3.16 -6.26 17.46
C ASN A 223 2.05 -6.03 16.42
N GLY A 224 2.34 -5.23 15.40
CA GLY A 224 1.42 -5.01 14.28
C GLY A 224 1.28 -6.23 13.38
N TRP A 225 0.08 -6.48 12.90
CA TRP A 225 -0.16 -7.54 11.90
C TRP A 225 0.07 -7.01 10.49
N ALA A 226 0.96 -7.67 9.75
CA ALA A 226 1.24 -7.30 8.39
C ALA A 226 1.37 -8.50 7.45
N MET A 227 1.01 -8.28 6.18
CA MET A 227 1.27 -9.19 5.07
C MET A 227 2.29 -8.53 4.16
N LEU A 228 3.50 -9.04 4.21
CA LEU A 228 4.59 -8.69 3.31
C LEU A 228 4.48 -9.54 2.06
N VAL A 229 4.72 -8.97 0.89
CA VAL A 229 4.63 -9.72 -0.36
C VAL A 229 5.79 -9.34 -1.27
N ASP A 230 6.67 -10.29 -1.52
CA ASP A 230 7.73 -10.15 -2.51
C ASP A 230 7.31 -10.76 -3.85
N PRO A 231 7.60 -10.10 -4.98
CA PRO A 231 7.55 -10.76 -6.26
C PRO A 231 8.68 -11.80 -6.34
N PHE A 232 8.45 -12.93 -7.03
CA PHE A 232 9.56 -13.80 -7.39
C PHE A 232 10.54 -12.99 -8.26
N PRO A 233 11.86 -13.07 -8.01
CA PRO A 233 12.80 -12.50 -8.97
C PRO A 233 12.53 -13.17 -10.33
N PRO A 234 12.55 -12.40 -11.44
CA PRO A 234 12.44 -13.01 -12.76
C PRO A 234 13.46 -14.14 -12.84
N MET A 235 13.02 -15.34 -13.26
CA MET A 235 13.96 -16.44 -13.48
C MET A 235 15.04 -15.91 -14.41
N MET A 236 16.29 -15.86 -13.95
CA MET A 236 17.40 -15.57 -14.85
C MET A 236 17.36 -16.65 -15.92
N THR A 237 16.92 -16.28 -17.12
CA THR A 237 17.11 -17.11 -18.30
C THR A 237 18.61 -17.13 -18.54
N PHE A 238 19.25 -18.19 -18.09
CA PHE A 238 20.61 -18.48 -18.55
C PHE A 238 20.49 -18.80 -20.04
N ASP A 239 20.75 -17.82 -20.90
CA ASP A 239 20.97 -18.08 -22.32
C ASP A 239 22.06 -19.12 -22.44
N LYS A 240 21.72 -20.27 -23.07
CA LYS A 240 22.63 -21.35 -23.35
C LYS A 240 23.46 -21.01 -24.58
#